data_e03530ba1d96623e77e7c544f9970b4a
#
_entry.id   e03530ba1d96623e77e7c544f9970b4a
#
_cell.length_a   1.000
_cell.length_b   1.000
_cell.length_c   1.000
_cell.angle_alpha   90.00
_cell.angle_beta   90.00
_cell.angle_gamma   90.00
#
_symmetry.space_group_name_H-M   'P 1'
#
loop_
_entity.id
_entity.type
_entity.pdbx_description
1 polymer ?
#
loop_
_entity_poly.entity_id
_entity_poly.type
_entity_poly.pdbx_seq_one_letter_code
_entity_poly.pdbx_strand_id
1 'polypeptide(L)'
;MTLLGQIVNLYGRHEFPTVAGVVDPSRTKSPFVQLLEAVHDVDGLERLRFTSPHPIGFRADLIAALRDLPKLCEHVHLPLQSGSDRILKAMHRTYTAEKYLRLVDQLRAARMDIALTTDVIVGFPGETEGDYEKTRALVERVQFDNAFVFRYSPRRETPAAEMAQQVDEEVKEARNRDLLKVVDAAAKRAGERLVGREVEILCEGLSKTNHLRLTGRTRSNKIVVFEGAENDIGQLIDLKITHSTGFSLSAVKAGAASSCHLSPMEELLPPVMTAS
;
A
#
# COMPACT_ATOMS: atom_id res chain seq x y z
N MET A 1 4.69 12.07 -10.00
CA MET A 1 3.31 11.90 -10.55
C MET A 1 2.65 10.65 -9.97
N THR A 2 1.33 10.64 -9.79
CA THR A 2 0.57 9.44 -9.38
C THR A 2 -0.57 9.21 -10.35
N LEU A 3 -0.62 8.04 -10.98
CA LEU A 3 -1.73 7.64 -11.84
C LEU A 3 -2.88 7.11 -10.98
N LEU A 4 -4.08 7.63 -11.19
CA LEU A 4 -5.30 7.29 -10.47
C LEU A 4 -6.32 6.71 -11.43
N GLY A 5 -7.11 5.75 -10.97
CA GLY A 5 -8.22 5.18 -11.73
C GLY A 5 -8.90 4.06 -10.95
N GLN A 6 -10.10 3.68 -11.36
CA GLN A 6 -10.72 2.43 -10.90
C GLN A 6 -10.07 1.27 -11.65
N ILE A 7 -9.39 0.38 -10.88
CA ILE A 7 -8.65 -0.74 -11.45
C ILE A 7 -7.62 -0.25 -12.50
N VAL A 8 -6.75 0.69 -12.09
CA VAL A 8 -5.84 1.42 -12.97
C VAL A 8 -4.99 0.51 -13.88
N ASN A 9 -4.60 -0.67 -13.38
CA ASN A 9 -3.78 -1.62 -14.12
C ASN A 9 -4.54 -2.45 -15.19
N LEU A 10 -5.83 -2.14 -15.39
CA LEU A 10 -6.61 -2.61 -16.54
C LEU A 10 -6.94 -1.48 -17.52
N TYR A 11 -6.27 -0.31 -17.39
CA TYR A 11 -6.41 0.81 -18.34
C TYR A 11 -6.25 0.33 -19.79
N GLY A 12 -7.11 0.86 -20.66
CA GLY A 12 -7.06 0.61 -22.10
C GLY A 12 -7.51 -0.78 -22.55
N ARG A 13 -7.89 -1.69 -21.62
CA ARG A 13 -8.25 -3.06 -21.96
C ARG A 13 -9.43 -3.19 -22.94
N HIS A 14 -10.38 -2.26 -22.90
CA HIS A 14 -11.55 -2.27 -23.77
C HIS A 14 -11.39 -1.37 -25.00
N GLU A 15 -10.55 -0.34 -24.89
CA GLU A 15 -10.35 0.68 -25.92
C GLU A 15 -9.29 0.27 -26.94
N PHE A 16 -8.34 -0.55 -26.52
CA PHE A 16 -7.29 -1.11 -27.36
C PHE A 16 -7.44 -2.65 -27.41
N PRO A 17 -8.45 -3.17 -28.11
CA PRO A 17 -8.55 -4.62 -28.28
C PRO A 17 -7.27 -5.08 -28.96
N THR A 18 -6.58 -6.02 -28.34
CA THR A 18 -5.52 -6.76 -29.03
C THR A 18 -6.09 -7.21 -30.36
N VAL A 19 -5.48 -6.77 -31.48
CA VAL A 19 -5.94 -7.11 -32.83
C VAL A 19 -6.16 -8.61 -32.85
N ALA A 20 -7.41 -9.01 -32.95
CA ALA A 20 -7.81 -10.39 -32.91
C ALA A 20 -7.11 -11.10 -34.07
N GLY A 21 -6.19 -12.00 -33.74
CA GLY A 21 -5.67 -12.97 -34.70
C GLY A 21 -4.15 -13.06 -34.86
N VAL A 22 -3.31 -12.19 -34.35
CA VAL A 22 -1.88 -12.23 -34.72
C VAL A 22 -0.88 -12.09 -33.56
N VAL A 23 -1.31 -11.83 -32.34
CA VAL A 23 -0.33 -11.58 -31.27
C VAL A 23 -0.52 -12.54 -30.12
N ASP A 24 0.52 -13.33 -29.85
CA ASP A 24 0.67 -14.09 -28.61
C ASP A 24 0.49 -13.13 -27.41
N PRO A 25 -0.55 -13.32 -26.58
CA PRO A 25 -0.83 -12.44 -25.43
C PRO A 25 0.34 -12.32 -24.44
N SER A 26 1.31 -13.25 -24.51
CA SER A 26 2.52 -13.24 -23.70
C SER A 26 3.60 -12.29 -24.23
N ARG A 27 3.50 -11.84 -25.50
CA ARG A 27 4.50 -11.00 -26.17
C ARG A 27 4.13 -9.53 -26.29
N THR A 28 2.88 -9.15 -26.00
CA THR A 28 2.43 -7.75 -26.08
C THR A 28 2.31 -7.15 -24.70
N LYS A 29 2.97 -6.00 -24.50
CA LYS A 29 2.78 -5.18 -23.30
C LYS A 29 1.34 -4.70 -23.24
N SER A 30 0.73 -4.76 -22.05
CA SER A 30 -0.59 -4.21 -21.81
C SER A 30 -0.64 -2.70 -22.05
N PRO A 31 -1.78 -2.11 -22.41
CA PRO A 31 -1.92 -0.67 -22.58
C PRO A 31 -1.47 0.12 -21.35
N PHE A 32 -1.69 -0.42 -20.15
CA PHE A 32 -1.23 0.22 -18.92
C PHE A 32 0.30 0.26 -18.82
N VAL A 33 1.00 -0.81 -19.20
CA VAL A 33 2.47 -0.82 -19.22
C VAL A 33 3.03 0.13 -20.28
N GLN A 34 2.42 0.18 -21.47
CA GLN A 34 2.78 1.16 -22.48
C GLN A 34 2.59 2.60 -21.99
N LEU A 35 1.51 2.88 -21.25
CA LEU A 35 1.30 4.17 -20.61
C LEU A 35 2.39 4.46 -19.58
N LEU A 36 2.74 3.49 -18.72
CA LEU A 36 3.82 3.66 -17.73
C LEU A 36 5.16 4.01 -18.40
N GLU A 37 5.50 3.34 -19.50
CA GLU A 37 6.73 3.60 -20.28
C GLU A 37 6.70 5.00 -20.89
N ALA A 38 5.60 5.38 -21.55
CA ALA A 38 5.46 6.71 -22.14
C ALA A 38 5.55 7.83 -21.11
N VAL A 39 4.93 7.64 -19.93
CA VAL A 39 5.01 8.62 -18.83
C VAL A 39 6.40 8.62 -18.19
N HIS A 40 7.05 7.46 -18.10
CA HIS A 40 8.42 7.34 -17.57
C HIS A 40 9.40 8.18 -18.40
N ASP A 41 9.23 8.27 -19.71
CA ASP A 41 10.12 8.99 -20.62
C ASP A 41 9.89 10.51 -20.62
N VAL A 42 8.89 11.02 -19.89
CA VAL A 42 8.64 12.47 -19.77
C VAL A 42 9.79 13.13 -19.00
N ASP A 43 10.35 14.18 -19.59
CA ASP A 43 11.40 15.00 -18.99
C ASP A 43 10.88 15.73 -17.72
N GLY A 44 11.75 15.84 -16.72
CA GLY A 44 11.42 16.48 -15.45
C GLY A 44 10.52 15.64 -14.51
N LEU A 45 10.08 14.45 -14.93
CA LEU A 45 9.42 13.50 -14.05
C LEU A 45 10.45 12.65 -13.32
N GLU A 46 10.47 12.73 -11.98
CA GLU A 46 11.40 11.98 -11.15
C GLU A 46 10.78 10.72 -10.53
N ARG A 47 9.49 10.77 -10.17
CA ARG A 47 8.80 9.68 -9.50
C ARG A 47 7.44 9.41 -10.12
N LEU A 48 7.20 8.14 -10.43
CA LEU A 48 5.94 7.63 -10.95
C LEU A 48 5.33 6.64 -9.95
N ARG A 49 4.03 6.77 -9.68
CA ARG A 49 3.23 5.87 -8.84
C ARG A 49 1.91 5.57 -9.52
N PHE A 50 1.29 4.51 -9.12
CA PHE A 50 -0.11 4.23 -9.42
C PHE A 50 -0.84 3.72 -8.19
N THR A 51 -2.15 3.98 -8.11
CA THR A 51 -3.00 3.52 -7.02
C THR A 51 -4.23 2.78 -7.54
N SER A 52 -4.92 2.07 -6.63
CA SER A 52 -6.12 1.28 -6.95
C SER A 52 -5.92 0.21 -8.04
N PRO A 53 -4.80 -0.52 -8.06
CA PRO A 53 -4.69 -1.68 -8.93
C PRO A 53 -5.56 -2.83 -8.38
N HIS A 54 -5.88 -3.78 -9.26
CA HIS A 54 -6.53 -5.03 -8.88
C HIS A 54 -5.57 -6.22 -9.07
N PRO A 55 -5.54 -7.24 -8.19
CA PRO A 55 -4.63 -8.37 -8.31
C PRO A 55 -4.62 -9.06 -9.68
N ILE A 56 -5.78 -9.15 -10.33
CA ILE A 56 -5.92 -9.75 -11.67
C ILE A 56 -5.13 -9.02 -12.76
N GLY A 57 -4.95 -7.71 -12.63
CA GLY A 57 -4.25 -6.90 -13.63
C GLY A 57 -2.72 -6.99 -13.56
N PHE A 58 -2.17 -7.69 -12.57
CA PHE A 58 -0.72 -7.92 -12.49
C PHE A 58 -0.30 -9.09 -13.38
N ARG A 59 0.05 -8.76 -14.60
CA ARG A 59 0.63 -9.70 -15.56
C ARG A 59 2.15 -9.60 -15.51
N ALA A 60 2.83 -10.54 -16.19
CA ALA A 60 4.29 -10.58 -16.23
C ALA A 60 4.92 -9.28 -16.76
N ASP A 61 4.27 -8.60 -17.69
CA ASP A 61 4.70 -7.32 -18.24
C ASP A 61 4.69 -6.18 -17.20
N LEU A 62 3.66 -6.09 -16.34
CA LEU A 62 3.62 -5.09 -15.27
C LEU A 62 4.64 -5.41 -14.16
N ILE A 63 4.86 -6.69 -13.86
CA ILE A 63 5.91 -7.10 -12.91
C ILE A 63 7.29 -6.75 -13.45
N ALA A 64 7.54 -6.95 -14.75
CA ALA A 64 8.75 -6.53 -15.41
C ALA A 64 8.91 -4.99 -15.39
N ALA A 65 7.85 -4.23 -15.66
CA ALA A 65 7.89 -2.77 -15.58
C ALA A 65 8.26 -2.26 -14.17
N LEU A 66 7.75 -2.90 -13.10
CA LEU A 66 8.14 -2.57 -11.72
C LEU A 66 9.64 -2.81 -11.45
N ARG A 67 10.24 -3.78 -12.12
CA ARG A 67 11.68 -4.06 -12.04
C ARG A 67 12.51 -3.07 -12.88
N ASP A 68 12.07 -2.79 -14.11
CA ASP A 68 12.89 -2.22 -15.16
C ASP A 68 12.74 -0.69 -15.30
N LEU A 69 11.65 -0.09 -14.79
CA LEU A 69 11.41 1.35 -14.88
C LEU A 69 11.91 2.07 -13.61
N PRO A 70 13.07 2.76 -13.65
CA PRO A 70 13.68 3.36 -12.46
C PRO A 70 12.86 4.48 -11.82
N LYS A 71 12.05 5.24 -12.58
CA LYS A 71 11.17 6.27 -12.01
C LYS A 71 9.92 5.68 -11.34
N LEU A 72 9.57 4.42 -11.64
CA LEU A 72 8.45 3.74 -10.98
C LEU A 72 8.83 3.36 -9.56
N CYS A 73 8.08 3.90 -8.59
CA CYS A 73 8.40 3.76 -7.18
C CYS A 73 8.15 2.33 -6.67
N GLU A 74 8.96 1.92 -5.69
CA GLU A 74 8.93 0.61 -5.03
C GLU A 74 7.76 0.49 -4.04
N HIS A 75 6.54 0.71 -4.53
CA HIS A 75 5.33 0.60 -3.71
C HIS A 75 4.17 0.12 -4.54
N VAL A 76 3.48 -0.90 -4.04
CA VAL A 76 2.23 -1.41 -4.63
C VAL A 76 1.18 -1.50 -3.53
N HIS A 77 0.07 -0.80 -3.75
CA HIS A 77 -1.14 -1.04 -2.97
C HIS A 77 -1.92 -2.19 -3.61
N LEU A 78 -1.99 -3.35 -2.94
CA LEU A 78 -2.56 -4.59 -3.47
C LEU A 78 -3.70 -5.06 -2.56
N PRO A 79 -4.96 -4.68 -2.84
CA PRO A 79 -6.10 -5.03 -1.99
C PRO A 79 -6.31 -6.54 -1.89
N LEU A 80 -6.22 -7.08 -0.66
CA LEU A 80 -6.44 -8.50 -0.34
C LEU A 80 -7.92 -8.81 -0.13
N GLN A 81 -8.61 -7.93 0.59
CA GLN A 81 -9.99 -8.02 1.05
C GLN A 81 -10.23 -9.11 2.11
N SER A 82 -9.88 -10.38 1.84
CA SER A 82 -9.96 -11.52 2.76
C SER A 82 -8.92 -12.58 2.41
N GLY A 83 -8.48 -13.35 3.38
CA GLY A 83 -7.62 -14.54 3.18
C GLY A 83 -8.40 -15.84 2.97
N SER A 84 -9.73 -15.80 3.05
CA SER A 84 -10.60 -16.95 2.80
C SER A 84 -11.16 -16.96 1.38
N ASP A 85 -10.89 -18.01 0.63
CA ASP A 85 -11.40 -18.18 -0.75
C ASP A 85 -12.94 -18.16 -0.78
N ARG A 86 -13.59 -18.69 0.27
CA ARG A 86 -15.05 -18.68 0.40
C ARG A 86 -15.57 -17.26 0.51
N ILE A 87 -14.94 -16.43 1.34
CA ILE A 87 -15.32 -15.02 1.52
C ILE A 87 -14.94 -14.20 0.29
N LEU A 88 -13.77 -14.41 -0.31
CA LEU A 88 -13.39 -13.78 -1.57
C LEU A 88 -14.42 -14.03 -2.67
N LYS A 89 -14.91 -15.28 -2.80
CA LYS A 89 -15.98 -15.62 -3.74
C LYS A 89 -17.29 -14.89 -3.43
N ALA A 90 -17.67 -14.80 -2.14
CA ALA A 90 -18.86 -14.07 -1.70
C ALA A 90 -18.75 -12.55 -1.96
N MET A 91 -17.53 -12.00 -1.90
CA MET A 91 -17.20 -10.61 -2.28
C MET A 91 -17.06 -10.42 -3.80
N HIS A 92 -17.39 -11.42 -4.62
CA HIS A 92 -17.18 -11.41 -6.08
C HIS A 92 -15.72 -11.14 -6.51
N ARG A 93 -14.76 -11.59 -5.69
CA ARG A 93 -13.34 -11.54 -6.06
C ARG A 93 -12.98 -12.78 -6.89
N THR A 94 -12.25 -12.58 -7.97
CA THR A 94 -11.96 -13.61 -8.97
C THR A 94 -10.58 -14.23 -8.80
N TYR A 95 -9.90 -13.95 -7.68
CA TYR A 95 -8.63 -14.54 -7.27
C TYR A 95 -8.82 -15.34 -5.97
N THR A 96 -7.86 -16.23 -5.71
CA THR A 96 -7.76 -17.03 -4.48
C THR A 96 -6.60 -16.51 -3.61
N ALA A 97 -6.61 -16.88 -2.32
CA ALA A 97 -5.50 -16.60 -1.40
C ALA A 97 -4.16 -17.12 -1.94
N GLU A 98 -4.14 -18.31 -2.54
CA GLU A 98 -2.94 -18.90 -3.14
C GLU A 98 -2.43 -18.09 -4.33
N LYS A 99 -3.31 -17.64 -5.24
CA LYS A 99 -2.94 -16.78 -6.37
C LYS A 99 -2.41 -15.43 -5.89
N TYR A 100 -3.02 -14.89 -4.85
CA TYR A 100 -2.56 -13.65 -4.23
C TYR A 100 -1.14 -13.80 -3.65
N LEU A 101 -0.88 -14.86 -2.90
CA LEU A 101 0.46 -15.13 -2.34
C LEU A 101 1.50 -15.32 -3.44
N ARG A 102 1.19 -16.06 -4.51
CA ARG A 102 2.09 -16.18 -5.67
C ARG A 102 2.42 -14.84 -6.30
N LEU A 103 1.42 -13.95 -6.41
CA LEU A 103 1.66 -12.60 -6.92
C LEU A 103 2.59 -11.79 -5.99
N VAL A 104 2.40 -11.88 -4.68
CA VAL A 104 3.30 -11.24 -3.69
C VAL A 104 4.73 -11.75 -3.85
N ASP A 105 4.91 -13.06 -4.01
CA ASP A 105 6.24 -13.66 -4.21
C ASP A 105 6.89 -13.17 -5.52
N GLN A 106 6.12 -13.05 -6.61
CA GLN A 106 6.59 -12.52 -7.88
C GLN A 106 6.99 -11.04 -7.80
N LEU A 107 6.21 -10.21 -7.09
CA LEU A 107 6.52 -8.80 -6.88
C LEU A 107 7.82 -8.64 -6.08
N ARG A 108 8.00 -9.41 -5.03
CA ARG A 108 9.23 -9.40 -4.21
C ARG A 108 10.45 -9.95 -4.95
N ALA A 109 10.27 -10.95 -5.79
CA ALA A 109 11.33 -11.47 -6.64
C ALA A 109 11.77 -10.45 -7.71
N ALA A 110 10.82 -9.68 -8.25
CA ALA A 110 11.11 -8.61 -9.21
C ALA A 110 11.81 -7.41 -8.56
N ARG A 111 11.45 -7.09 -7.30
CA ARG A 111 12.01 -5.97 -6.55
C ARG A 111 12.00 -6.27 -5.06
N MET A 112 13.16 -6.62 -4.49
CA MET A 112 13.29 -7.11 -3.11
C MET A 112 12.84 -6.11 -2.04
N ASP A 113 12.96 -4.82 -2.30
CA ASP A 113 12.61 -3.72 -1.40
C ASP A 113 11.20 -3.15 -1.64
N ILE A 114 10.37 -3.85 -2.44
CA ILE A 114 9.02 -3.40 -2.73
C ILE A 114 8.16 -3.35 -1.47
N ALA A 115 7.62 -2.18 -1.18
CA ALA A 115 6.65 -2.01 -0.11
C ALA A 115 5.25 -2.41 -0.59
N LEU A 116 4.61 -3.26 0.18
CA LEU A 116 3.25 -3.72 -0.10
C LEU A 116 2.28 -3.18 0.94
N THR A 117 1.23 -2.52 0.46
CA THR A 117 0.09 -2.11 1.30
C THR A 117 -1.19 -2.76 0.81
N THR A 118 -2.18 -2.90 1.68
CA THR A 118 -3.40 -3.63 1.36
C THR A 118 -4.63 -3.07 2.07
N ASP A 119 -5.80 -3.49 1.58
CA ASP A 119 -7.09 -3.35 2.27
C ASP A 119 -7.59 -4.73 2.68
N VAL A 120 -8.14 -4.83 3.90
CA VAL A 120 -8.78 -6.02 4.43
C VAL A 120 -10.12 -5.64 5.04
N ILE A 121 -11.14 -6.44 4.80
CA ILE A 121 -12.47 -6.29 5.40
C ILE A 121 -12.71 -7.47 6.31
N VAL A 122 -12.98 -7.21 7.58
CA VAL A 122 -13.37 -8.22 8.58
C VAL A 122 -14.87 -8.17 8.85
N GLY A 123 -15.46 -9.32 9.17
CA GLY A 123 -16.86 -9.43 9.47
C GLY A 123 -17.78 -9.28 8.27
N PHE A 124 -17.34 -9.67 7.07
CA PHE A 124 -18.22 -9.78 5.91
C PHE A 124 -19.32 -10.80 6.19
N PRO A 125 -20.57 -10.60 5.70
CA PRO A 125 -21.68 -11.52 5.96
C PRO A 125 -21.31 -12.98 5.69
N GLY A 126 -21.56 -13.83 6.69
CA GLY A 126 -21.21 -15.25 6.65
C GLY A 126 -19.75 -15.57 6.98
N GLU A 127 -18.89 -14.61 7.31
CA GLU A 127 -17.51 -14.88 7.73
C GLU A 127 -17.50 -15.64 9.05
N THR A 128 -16.96 -16.87 9.04
CA THR A 128 -16.76 -17.69 10.25
C THR A 128 -15.43 -17.34 10.92
N GLU A 129 -15.22 -17.86 12.15
CA GLU A 129 -13.92 -17.72 12.81
C GLU A 129 -12.78 -18.33 11.99
N GLY A 130 -12.98 -19.54 11.43
CA GLY A 130 -11.97 -20.16 10.57
C GLY A 130 -11.68 -19.39 9.28
N ASP A 131 -12.62 -18.57 8.76
CA ASP A 131 -12.33 -17.67 7.63
C ASP A 131 -11.50 -16.48 8.07
N TYR A 132 -11.80 -15.93 9.25
CA TYR A 132 -11.01 -14.85 9.85
C TYR A 132 -9.57 -15.29 10.14
N GLU A 133 -9.38 -16.48 10.73
CA GLU A 133 -8.07 -17.04 11.00
C GLU A 133 -7.22 -17.20 9.72
N LYS A 134 -7.82 -17.60 8.60
CA LYS A 134 -7.14 -17.65 7.29
C LYS A 134 -6.70 -16.26 6.85
N THR A 135 -7.54 -15.25 7.05
CA THR A 135 -7.21 -13.86 6.73
C THR A 135 -6.05 -13.37 7.60
N ARG A 136 -6.13 -13.61 8.90
CA ARG A 136 -5.09 -13.26 9.86
C ARG A 136 -3.75 -13.91 9.52
N ALA A 137 -3.74 -15.22 9.28
CA ALA A 137 -2.54 -15.97 8.92
C ALA A 137 -1.91 -15.47 7.61
N LEU A 138 -2.73 -15.11 6.61
CA LEU A 138 -2.23 -14.57 5.35
C LEU A 138 -1.60 -13.18 5.55
N VAL A 139 -2.24 -12.29 6.31
CA VAL A 139 -1.69 -10.96 6.62
C VAL A 139 -0.38 -11.09 7.39
N GLU A 140 -0.32 -11.98 8.38
CA GLU A 140 0.90 -12.28 9.14
C GLU A 140 2.02 -12.83 8.24
N ARG A 141 1.70 -13.73 7.30
CA ARG A 141 2.67 -14.29 6.36
C ARG A 141 3.21 -13.25 5.38
N VAL A 142 2.34 -12.39 4.84
CA VAL A 142 2.76 -11.38 3.84
C VAL A 142 3.58 -10.28 4.48
N GLN A 143 3.40 -9.92 5.75
CA GLN A 143 4.15 -8.84 6.41
C GLN A 143 4.04 -7.54 5.61
N PHE A 144 2.82 -7.01 5.48
CA PHE A 144 2.57 -5.76 4.78
C PHE A 144 3.28 -4.58 5.47
N ASP A 145 3.72 -3.61 4.67
CA ASP A 145 4.27 -2.35 5.17
C ASP A 145 3.23 -1.46 5.82
N ASN A 146 1.97 -1.59 5.41
CA ASN A 146 0.79 -1.04 6.04
C ASN A 146 -0.47 -1.76 5.50
N ALA A 147 -1.56 -1.75 6.28
CA ALA A 147 -2.85 -2.23 5.83
C ALA A 147 -3.98 -1.38 6.43
N PHE A 148 -5.01 -1.14 5.62
CA PHE A 148 -6.26 -0.58 6.10
C PHE A 148 -7.20 -1.74 6.43
N VAL A 149 -7.56 -1.86 7.70
CA VAL A 149 -8.46 -2.91 8.19
C VAL A 149 -9.82 -2.30 8.47
N PHE A 150 -10.79 -2.66 7.64
CA PHE A 150 -12.15 -2.16 7.73
C PHE A 150 -13.06 -3.21 8.37
N ARG A 151 -13.98 -2.78 9.23
CA ARG A 151 -15.15 -3.57 9.59
C ARG A 151 -16.14 -3.50 8.44
N TYR A 152 -16.74 -4.63 8.08
CA TYR A 152 -17.82 -4.62 7.08
C TYR A 152 -18.95 -3.70 7.54
N SER A 153 -19.32 -2.75 6.68
CA SER A 153 -20.45 -1.86 6.86
C SER A 153 -21.46 -2.07 5.73
N PRO A 154 -22.72 -2.39 6.05
CA PRO A 154 -23.75 -2.59 5.04
C PRO A 154 -23.96 -1.31 4.22
N ARG A 155 -23.91 -1.44 2.89
CA ARG A 155 -24.26 -0.35 1.97
C ARG A 155 -25.62 -0.64 1.37
N ARG A 156 -26.51 0.35 1.38
CA ARG A 156 -27.83 0.24 0.76
C ARG A 156 -27.71 -0.27 -0.67
N GLU A 157 -28.66 -1.08 -1.10
CA GLU A 157 -28.75 -1.61 -2.47
C GLU A 157 -27.61 -2.56 -2.88
N THR A 158 -26.86 -3.11 -1.92
CA THR A 158 -25.88 -4.15 -2.22
C THR A 158 -26.37 -5.53 -1.78
N PRO A 159 -26.15 -6.60 -2.59
CA PRO A 159 -26.53 -7.96 -2.19
C PRO A 159 -25.99 -8.37 -0.81
N ALA A 160 -24.80 -7.89 -0.45
CA ALA A 160 -24.19 -8.20 0.84
C ALA A 160 -24.97 -7.61 2.04
N ALA A 161 -25.68 -6.48 1.86
CA ALA A 161 -26.52 -5.91 2.92
C ALA A 161 -27.76 -6.76 3.22
N GLU A 162 -28.23 -7.54 2.24
CA GLU A 162 -29.41 -8.40 2.33
C GLU A 162 -29.09 -9.84 2.77
N MET A 163 -27.80 -10.19 2.89
CA MET A 163 -27.39 -11.51 3.37
C MET A 163 -27.82 -11.75 4.80
N ALA A 164 -28.44 -12.91 5.08
CA ALA A 164 -29.00 -13.23 6.40
C ALA A 164 -27.94 -13.42 7.49
N GLN A 165 -26.72 -13.82 7.12
CA GLN A 165 -25.65 -14.14 8.07
C GLN A 165 -24.78 -12.91 8.37
N GLN A 166 -25.38 -11.83 8.84
CA GLN A 166 -24.61 -10.67 9.30
C GLN A 166 -23.81 -11.04 10.55
N VAL A 167 -22.58 -10.54 10.62
CA VAL A 167 -21.70 -10.76 11.78
C VAL A 167 -21.95 -9.67 12.81
N ASP A 168 -21.99 -10.04 14.08
CA ASP A 168 -22.21 -9.11 15.19
C ASP A 168 -21.10 -8.05 15.26
N GLU A 169 -21.47 -6.82 15.64
CA GLU A 169 -20.55 -5.70 15.68
C GLU A 169 -19.40 -5.92 16.66
N GLU A 170 -19.66 -6.54 17.80
CA GLU A 170 -18.62 -6.89 18.77
C GLU A 170 -17.57 -7.85 18.20
N VAL A 171 -18.00 -8.82 17.39
CA VAL A 171 -17.11 -9.77 16.71
C VAL A 171 -16.26 -9.03 15.65
N LYS A 172 -16.90 -8.16 14.86
CA LYS A 172 -16.18 -7.33 13.87
C LYS A 172 -15.11 -6.46 14.54
N GLU A 173 -15.47 -5.84 15.68
CA GLU A 173 -14.56 -4.99 16.43
C GLU A 173 -13.38 -5.79 17.01
N ALA A 174 -13.65 -6.96 17.56
CA ALA A 174 -12.63 -7.85 18.10
C ALA A 174 -11.64 -8.28 17.00
N ARG A 175 -12.15 -8.73 15.84
CA ARG A 175 -11.34 -9.11 14.69
C ARG A 175 -10.53 -7.94 14.13
N ASN A 176 -11.13 -6.76 14.04
CA ASN A 176 -10.46 -5.55 13.58
C ASN A 176 -9.28 -5.20 14.50
N ARG A 177 -9.52 -5.15 15.83
CA ARG A 177 -8.46 -4.85 16.81
C ARG A 177 -7.33 -5.88 16.80
N ASP A 178 -7.65 -7.16 16.65
CA ASP A 178 -6.62 -8.21 16.58
C ASP A 178 -5.79 -8.09 15.30
N LEU A 179 -6.44 -7.91 14.15
CA LEU A 179 -5.72 -7.80 12.88
C LEU A 179 -4.87 -6.53 12.80
N LEU A 180 -5.32 -5.42 13.37
CA LEU A 180 -4.51 -4.19 13.48
C LEU A 180 -3.22 -4.44 14.25
N LYS A 181 -3.22 -5.23 15.33
CA LYS A 181 -1.99 -5.58 16.07
C LYS A 181 -0.98 -6.32 15.18
N VAL A 182 -1.47 -7.23 14.31
CA VAL A 182 -0.62 -7.96 13.37
C VAL A 182 0.01 -7.00 12.35
N VAL A 183 -0.81 -6.09 11.81
CA VAL A 183 -0.36 -5.06 10.85
C VAL A 183 0.66 -4.13 11.49
N ASP A 184 0.37 -3.61 12.68
CA ASP A 184 1.25 -2.68 13.41
C ASP A 184 2.62 -3.31 13.70
N ALA A 185 2.62 -4.57 14.13
CA ALA A 185 3.86 -5.30 14.37
C ALA A 185 4.70 -5.47 13.08
N ALA A 186 4.04 -5.72 11.94
CA ALA A 186 4.72 -5.81 10.64
C ALA A 186 5.25 -4.45 10.18
N ALA A 187 4.43 -3.39 10.27
CA ALA A 187 4.80 -2.02 9.91
C ALA A 187 5.99 -1.52 10.77
N LYS A 188 5.99 -1.83 12.07
CA LYS A 188 7.08 -1.49 12.98
C LYS A 188 8.39 -2.15 12.55
N ARG A 189 8.37 -3.47 12.28
CA ARG A 189 9.56 -4.19 11.77
C ARG A 189 10.07 -3.61 10.45
N ALA A 190 9.15 -3.27 9.53
CA ALA A 190 9.50 -2.66 8.25
C ALA A 190 10.12 -1.27 8.41
N GLY A 191 9.63 -0.47 9.35
CA GLY A 191 10.18 0.85 9.67
C GLY A 191 11.53 0.77 10.39
N GLU A 192 11.69 -0.16 11.34
CA GLU A 192 12.94 -0.37 12.09
C GLU A 192 14.12 -0.72 11.18
N ARG A 193 13.88 -1.45 10.07
CA ARG A 193 14.92 -1.76 9.07
C ARG A 193 15.50 -0.53 8.38
N LEU A 194 14.78 0.59 8.40
CA LEU A 194 15.22 1.85 7.80
C LEU A 194 15.99 2.73 8.77
N VAL A 195 15.90 2.50 10.09
CA VAL A 195 16.64 3.28 11.08
C VAL A 195 18.15 3.18 10.84
N GLY A 196 18.82 4.31 10.81
CA GLY A 196 20.24 4.46 10.50
C GLY A 196 20.57 4.51 9.01
N ARG A 197 19.60 4.22 8.10
CA ARG A 197 19.80 4.31 6.64
C ARG A 197 19.52 5.72 6.14
N GLU A 198 20.17 6.06 5.04
CA GLU A 198 19.84 7.22 4.23
C GLU A 198 18.78 6.83 3.21
N VAL A 199 17.77 7.69 3.07
CA VAL A 199 16.65 7.51 2.14
C VAL A 199 16.33 8.82 1.45
N GLU A 200 16.08 8.76 0.15
CA GLU A 200 15.57 9.89 -0.61
C GLU A 200 14.06 10.05 -0.35
N ILE A 201 13.64 11.26 -0.01
CA ILE A 201 12.23 11.63 0.12
C ILE A 201 11.84 12.75 -0.86
N LEU A 202 10.58 12.80 -1.24
CA LEU A 202 9.98 14.01 -1.80
C LEU A 202 9.33 14.78 -0.66
N CYS A 203 9.79 16.01 -0.43
CA CYS A 203 9.20 16.89 0.58
C CYS A 203 7.85 17.41 0.08
N GLU A 204 6.77 17.11 0.81
CA GLU A 204 5.39 17.44 0.40
C GLU A 204 4.84 18.70 1.07
N GLY A 205 5.48 19.18 2.15
CA GLY A 205 5.05 20.37 2.86
C GLY A 205 5.16 20.26 4.37
N LEU A 206 4.39 21.08 5.09
CA LEU A 206 4.36 21.09 6.55
C LEU A 206 3.72 19.83 7.11
N SER A 207 4.25 19.35 8.22
CA SER A 207 3.64 18.22 8.95
C SER A 207 2.29 18.62 9.53
N LYS A 208 1.29 17.76 9.38
CA LYS A 208 -0.07 17.99 9.89
C LYS A 208 -0.15 18.05 11.42
N THR A 209 0.75 17.36 12.10
CA THR A 209 0.77 17.24 13.56
C THR A 209 1.73 18.21 14.24
N ASN A 210 2.74 18.68 13.51
CA ASN A 210 3.71 19.67 14.03
C ASN A 210 4.15 20.60 12.89
N HIS A 211 3.55 21.78 12.83
CA HIS A 211 3.82 22.80 11.78
C HIS A 211 5.25 23.39 11.81
N LEU A 212 6.06 23.06 12.83
CA LEU A 212 7.49 23.42 12.87
C LEU A 212 8.37 22.41 12.11
N ARG A 213 7.77 21.33 11.59
CA ARG A 213 8.45 20.28 10.84
C ARG A 213 7.86 20.12 9.46
N LEU A 214 8.68 19.62 8.57
CA LEU A 214 8.27 19.20 7.23
C LEU A 214 7.94 17.71 7.20
N THR A 215 7.14 17.33 6.23
CA THR A 215 6.82 15.95 5.91
C THR A 215 7.09 15.65 4.45
N GLY A 216 7.51 14.43 4.18
CA GLY A 216 7.72 13.94 2.83
C GLY A 216 7.48 12.44 2.75
N ARG A 217 7.65 11.90 1.56
CA ARG A 217 7.47 10.45 1.32
C ARG A 217 8.70 9.85 0.66
N THR A 218 9.07 8.67 1.19
CA THR A 218 10.04 7.81 0.52
C THR A 218 9.48 7.26 -0.80
N ARG A 219 10.34 6.66 -1.62
CA ARG A 219 9.91 5.93 -2.81
C ARG A 219 8.99 4.74 -2.43
N SER A 220 9.19 4.10 -1.27
CA SER A 220 8.32 3.06 -0.71
C SER A 220 7.03 3.59 -0.05
N ASN A 221 6.71 4.89 -0.23
CA ASN A 221 5.52 5.58 0.27
C ASN A 221 5.44 5.74 1.81
N LYS A 222 6.52 5.55 2.53
CA LYS A 222 6.55 5.80 3.98
C LYS A 222 6.63 7.32 4.25
N ILE A 223 5.86 7.77 5.25
CA ILE A 223 5.87 9.15 5.71
C ILE A 223 7.14 9.39 6.52
N VAL A 224 7.86 10.46 6.20
CA VAL A 224 9.04 10.92 6.94
C VAL A 224 8.79 12.33 7.43
N VAL A 225 9.04 12.56 8.73
CA VAL A 225 8.96 13.88 9.38
C VAL A 225 10.37 14.32 9.77
N PHE A 226 10.72 15.55 9.41
CA PHE A 226 12.08 16.07 9.62
C PHE A 226 12.07 17.59 9.82
N GLU A 227 13.18 18.13 10.33
CA GLU A 227 13.40 19.59 10.44
C GLU A 227 13.98 20.09 9.11
N GLY A 228 13.35 21.12 8.54
CA GLY A 228 13.75 21.69 7.25
C GLY A 228 13.26 23.10 7.07
N ALA A 229 13.61 23.71 5.93
CA ALA A 229 13.22 25.05 5.54
C ALA A 229 12.13 25.01 4.46
N GLU A 230 11.40 26.10 4.28
CA GLU A 230 10.34 26.22 3.27
C GLU A 230 10.83 25.90 1.85
N ASN A 231 12.07 26.24 1.54
CA ASN A 231 12.70 25.94 0.24
C ASN A 231 12.91 24.42 -0.02
N ASP A 232 12.74 23.60 0.99
CA ASP A 232 12.81 22.14 0.85
C ASP A 232 11.51 21.57 0.24
N ILE A 233 10.42 22.32 0.29
CA ILE A 233 9.12 21.85 -0.23
C ILE A 233 9.20 21.67 -1.75
N GLY A 234 8.76 20.50 -2.21
CA GLY A 234 8.81 20.10 -3.62
C GLY A 234 10.15 19.51 -4.04
N GLN A 235 11.17 19.49 -3.16
CA GLN A 235 12.50 18.95 -3.47
C GLN A 235 12.61 17.46 -3.12
N LEU A 236 13.49 16.77 -3.84
CA LEU A 236 14.02 15.45 -3.45
C LEU A 236 15.20 15.69 -2.50
N ILE A 237 15.16 15.03 -1.34
CA ILE A 237 16.13 15.27 -0.27
C ILE A 237 16.56 13.94 0.33
N ASP A 238 17.86 13.75 0.53
CA ASP A 238 18.40 12.61 1.24
C ASP A 238 18.39 12.85 2.75
N LEU A 239 17.74 11.97 3.48
CA LEU A 239 17.57 12.03 4.92
C LEU A 239 18.05 10.75 5.58
N LYS A 240 18.74 10.89 6.71
CA LYS A 240 19.09 9.77 7.58
C LYS A 240 17.95 9.50 8.57
N ILE A 241 17.38 8.29 8.52
CA ILE A 241 16.31 7.90 9.43
C ILE A 241 16.88 7.69 10.84
N THR A 242 16.26 8.35 11.83
CA THR A 242 16.67 8.27 13.25
C THR A 242 15.74 7.44 14.10
N HIS A 243 14.46 7.41 13.77
CA HIS A 243 13.44 6.70 14.56
C HIS A 243 12.27 6.24 13.68
N SER A 244 11.56 5.19 14.13
CA SER A 244 10.35 4.67 13.49
C SER A 244 9.26 4.45 14.52
N THR A 245 8.04 4.93 14.23
CA THR A 245 6.82 4.58 14.97
C THR A 245 6.06 3.40 14.33
N GLY A 246 6.56 2.88 13.20
CA GLY A 246 5.85 1.94 12.34
C GLY A 246 5.07 2.65 11.21
N PHE A 247 4.29 3.67 11.52
CA PHE A 247 3.52 4.46 10.53
C PHE A 247 4.31 5.62 9.92
N SER A 248 5.17 6.23 10.71
CA SER A 248 6.02 7.36 10.28
C SER A 248 7.45 7.15 10.74
N LEU A 249 8.34 7.81 10.05
CA LEU A 249 9.77 7.84 10.31
C LEU A 249 10.16 9.26 10.73
N SER A 250 11.07 9.37 11.68
CA SER A 250 11.76 10.63 11.97
C SER A 250 13.14 10.62 11.32
N ALA A 251 13.58 11.75 10.80
CA ALA A 251 14.84 11.84 10.09
C ALA A 251 15.53 13.19 10.31
N VAL A 252 16.83 13.21 10.00
CA VAL A 252 17.67 14.42 9.92
C VAL A 252 18.29 14.51 8.53
N LYS A 253 18.62 15.71 8.09
CA LYS A 253 19.32 15.90 6.79
C LYS A 253 20.66 15.17 6.81
N ALA A 254 20.96 14.45 5.73
CA ALA A 254 22.24 13.78 5.58
C ALA A 254 23.37 14.83 5.63
N GLY A 255 24.37 14.59 6.49
CA GLY A 255 25.48 15.55 6.70
C GLY A 255 25.27 16.61 7.80
N ALA A 256 24.10 16.68 8.43
CA ALA A 256 23.93 17.49 9.64
C ALA A 256 24.52 16.75 10.85
N ALA A 257 25.54 17.33 11.50
CA ALA A 257 26.07 16.81 12.76
C ALA A 257 24.94 16.71 13.79
N SER A 258 24.78 15.56 14.44
CA SER A 258 23.76 15.31 15.46
C SER A 258 23.92 16.26 16.64
N SER A 259 23.21 17.35 16.65
CA SER A 259 22.90 18.08 17.88
C SER A 259 21.64 17.45 18.49
N CYS A 260 21.86 16.40 19.27
CA CYS A 260 20.79 15.63 19.90
C CYS A 260 20.31 16.38 21.15
N HIS A 261 19.14 17.00 21.07
CA HIS A 261 18.31 17.25 22.25
C HIS A 261 16.91 16.65 21.96
N LEU A 262 16.76 15.39 22.31
CA LEU A 262 15.45 14.74 22.35
C LEU A 262 14.77 15.10 23.66
N SER A 263 13.79 15.98 23.64
CA SER A 263 12.76 16.02 24.68
C SER A 263 11.82 14.82 24.48
N PRO A 264 11.39 14.14 25.55
CA PRO A 264 10.49 13.01 25.45
C PRO A 264 9.14 13.47 24.86
N MET A 265 8.70 12.82 23.80
CA MET A 265 7.35 13.04 23.26
C MET A 265 6.33 12.34 24.17
N GLU A 266 5.39 13.14 24.71
CA GLU A 266 4.15 12.61 25.26
C GLU A 266 3.39 11.82 24.19
N GLU A 267 3.01 10.59 24.54
CA GLU A 267 2.14 9.71 23.77
C GLU A 267 0.77 10.37 23.59
N LEU A 268 0.55 11.03 22.48
CA LEU A 268 -0.79 11.38 22.02
C LEU A 268 -1.33 10.26 21.13
N LEU A 269 -2.22 9.47 21.69
CA LEU A 269 -3.03 8.49 20.97
C LEU A 269 -3.77 9.18 19.81
N PRO A 270 -3.82 8.57 18.61
CA PRO A 270 -4.56 9.14 17.49
C PRO A 270 -6.06 9.15 17.79
N PRO A 271 -6.81 10.17 17.34
CA PRO A 271 -8.26 10.21 17.52
C PRO A 271 -8.91 9.06 16.75
N VAL A 272 -9.77 8.33 17.46
CA VAL A 272 -10.68 7.35 16.87
C VAL A 272 -11.61 8.09 15.92
N MET A 273 -11.44 7.90 14.61
CA MET A 273 -12.40 8.39 13.63
C MET A 273 -13.67 7.55 13.73
N THR A 274 -14.65 8.04 14.44
CA THR A 274 -16.03 7.60 14.33
C THR A 274 -16.61 8.20 13.04
N ALA A 275 -16.78 7.36 12.03
CA ALA A 275 -17.60 7.71 10.88
C ALA A 275 -19.06 7.49 11.26
N SER A 276 -19.83 8.58 11.26
CA SER A 276 -21.31 8.57 11.27
C SER A 276 -21.85 8.15 9.92
#